data_372010fd11e58a769c75a2828ba610cd
#
_entry.id   372010fd11e58a769c75a2828ba610cd
#
_cell.length_a   1.000
_cell.length_b   1.000
_cell.length_c   1.000
_cell.angle_alpha   90.00
_cell.angle_beta   90.00
_cell.angle_gamma   90.00
#
_symmetry.space_group_name_H-M   'P 1'
#
loop_
_entity.id
_entity.type
_entity.pdbx_description
1 polymer ?
#
loop_
_entity_poly.entity_id
_entity_poly.type
_entity_poly.pdbx_seq_one_letter_code
_entity_poly.pdbx_strand_id
1 'polypeptide(L)'
;MQSPQPQVVLRVALPVPLRQLFDYLPADTAVKPQPGMRALLPFGHRKMLGVIVEVTNKSDMPIEKLATVIGYPDEGQLVLSDESLELLRWCWRYYKHAPGEVVFNALPPLLRKPGGTIPPPPVQYRLTAAGEERLQSPPGRIKAQMGMLEVMRKGPVTGSQLRAVSPSWRKTIKRLLEQDWVVVEERQATQPEPSAGPKLIDEQRTAVDAIGKTLGGFHCHLLDGITGSGKTEVYLHLLERILEQGGQALLLVP
;
A
#
# COMPACT_ATOMS: atom_id res chain seq x y z
N MET A 1 -37.22 -10.78 28.98
CA MET A 1 -36.96 -9.54 28.24
C MET A 1 -35.46 -9.51 27.94
N GLN A 2 -35.10 -9.86 26.69
CA GLN A 2 -33.72 -9.73 26.25
C GLN A 2 -33.41 -8.22 26.16
N SER A 3 -32.40 -7.76 26.88
CA SER A 3 -31.87 -6.39 26.72
C SER A 3 -31.49 -6.19 25.24
N PRO A 4 -31.88 -5.09 24.59
CA PRO A 4 -31.52 -4.85 23.22
C PRO A 4 -29.98 -4.83 23.15
N GLN A 5 -29.41 -5.71 22.34
CA GLN A 5 -27.97 -5.68 22.08
C GLN A 5 -27.61 -4.29 21.52
N PRO A 6 -26.52 -3.68 21.95
CA PRO A 6 -26.11 -2.37 21.45
C PRO A 6 -25.93 -2.46 19.94
N GLN A 7 -26.78 -1.78 19.21
CA GLN A 7 -26.80 -1.81 17.76
C GLN A 7 -25.56 -1.09 17.21
N VAL A 8 -24.74 -1.79 16.46
CA VAL A 8 -23.49 -1.25 15.89
C VAL A 8 -23.83 -0.30 14.74
N VAL A 9 -23.24 0.88 14.75
CA VAL A 9 -23.34 1.89 13.71
C VAL A 9 -21.93 2.15 13.14
N LEU A 10 -21.83 2.25 11.84
CA LEU A 10 -20.59 2.53 11.11
C LEU A 10 -20.63 3.98 10.61
N ARG A 11 -19.69 4.81 11.06
CA ARG A 11 -19.47 6.14 10.51
C ARG A 11 -18.52 6.06 9.33
N VAL A 12 -18.98 6.46 8.17
CA VAL A 12 -18.30 6.23 6.89
C VAL A 12 -18.00 7.55 6.20
N ALA A 13 -16.78 7.69 5.72
CA ALA A 13 -16.37 8.76 4.83
C ALA A 13 -16.69 8.36 3.38
N LEU A 14 -17.49 9.18 2.68
CA LEU A 14 -17.85 9.02 1.27
C LEU A 14 -17.17 10.10 0.42
N PRO A 15 -16.74 9.81 -0.83
CA PRO A 15 -16.10 10.78 -1.72
C PRO A 15 -17.11 11.79 -2.27
N VAL A 16 -17.68 12.57 -1.37
CA VAL A 16 -18.62 13.66 -1.66
C VAL A 16 -18.16 14.94 -0.97
N PRO A 17 -18.44 16.12 -1.53
CA PRO A 17 -18.00 17.40 -1.01
C PRO A 17 -18.86 17.88 0.19
N LEU A 18 -19.22 16.93 1.07
CA LEU A 18 -20.03 17.23 2.26
C LEU A 18 -19.16 17.10 3.52
N ARG A 19 -19.26 18.10 4.41
CA ARG A 19 -18.47 18.18 5.65
C ARG A 19 -19.04 17.32 6.77
N GLN A 20 -19.45 16.10 6.45
CA GLN A 20 -20.02 15.15 7.41
C GLN A 20 -19.58 13.74 7.10
N LEU A 21 -19.64 12.88 8.08
CA LEU A 21 -19.61 11.43 7.95
C LEU A 21 -21.06 10.92 7.84
N PHE A 22 -21.20 9.71 7.33
CA PHE A 22 -22.51 9.10 7.10
C PHE A 22 -22.64 7.83 7.94
N ASP A 23 -23.77 7.68 8.61
CA ASP A 23 -24.04 6.55 9.47
C ASP A 23 -24.74 5.43 8.68
N TYR A 24 -24.26 4.20 8.88
CA TYR A 24 -24.79 2.98 8.24
C TYR A 24 -24.87 1.84 9.25
N LEU A 25 -25.74 0.89 8.99
CA LEU A 25 -25.75 -0.40 9.68
C LEU A 25 -24.74 -1.35 9.03
N PRO A 26 -24.07 -2.23 9.80
CA PRO A 26 -23.17 -3.22 9.24
C PRO A 26 -23.92 -4.20 8.34
N ALA A 27 -23.22 -4.75 7.32
CA ALA A 27 -23.74 -5.84 6.52
C ALA A 27 -23.85 -7.12 7.36
N ASP A 28 -24.87 -7.95 7.07
CA ASP A 28 -24.98 -9.28 7.66
C ASP A 28 -24.01 -10.25 6.98
N THR A 29 -22.76 -10.23 7.42
CA THR A 29 -21.68 -11.06 6.91
C THR A 29 -20.79 -11.52 8.06
N ALA A 30 -19.96 -12.55 7.82
CA ALA A 30 -18.95 -13.00 8.80
C ALA A 30 -17.84 -11.98 9.07
N VAL A 31 -17.72 -10.93 8.23
CA VAL A 31 -16.70 -9.90 8.37
C VAL A 31 -17.10 -8.93 9.47
N LYS A 32 -16.26 -8.83 10.50
CA LYS A 32 -16.42 -7.82 11.57
C LYS A 32 -15.89 -6.48 11.10
N PRO A 33 -16.74 -5.45 10.95
CA PRO A 33 -16.30 -4.14 10.48
C PRO A 33 -15.37 -3.45 11.47
N GLN A 34 -14.33 -2.80 10.95
CA GLN A 34 -13.35 -2.04 11.72
C GLN A 34 -13.02 -0.72 11.01
N PRO A 35 -12.58 0.32 11.75
CA PRO A 35 -12.06 1.53 11.14
C PRO A 35 -10.90 1.20 10.17
N GLY A 36 -10.81 1.93 9.08
CA GLY A 36 -9.81 1.69 8.03
C GLY A 36 -10.25 0.72 6.93
N MET A 37 -11.37 0.00 7.10
CA MET A 37 -11.92 -0.87 6.05
C MET A 37 -12.72 -0.09 5.01
N ARG A 38 -12.71 -0.59 3.76
CA ARG A 38 -13.63 -0.10 2.73
C ARG A 38 -14.98 -0.82 2.85
N ALA A 39 -16.04 -0.08 2.55
CA ALA A 39 -17.38 -0.60 2.51
C ALA A 39 -18.10 -0.14 1.23
N LEU A 40 -18.85 -1.03 0.60
CA LEU A 40 -19.74 -0.70 -0.50
C LEU A 40 -21.11 -0.35 0.08
N LEU A 41 -21.67 0.79 -0.28
CA LEU A 41 -22.79 1.41 0.38
C LEU A 41 -23.86 1.86 -0.64
N PRO A 42 -25.15 1.81 -0.28
CA PRO A 42 -26.17 2.54 -1.04
C PRO A 42 -26.05 4.04 -0.71
N PHE A 43 -26.03 4.89 -1.73
CA PHE A 43 -26.07 6.34 -1.58
C PHE A 43 -26.98 6.95 -2.66
N GLY A 44 -28.19 7.34 -2.26
CA GLY A 44 -29.26 7.67 -3.19
C GLY A 44 -29.57 6.48 -4.11
N HIS A 45 -29.55 6.70 -5.40
CA HIS A 45 -29.79 5.63 -6.40
C HIS A 45 -28.50 4.92 -6.86
N ARG A 46 -27.35 5.19 -6.24
CA ARG A 46 -26.04 4.65 -6.64
C ARG A 46 -25.45 3.81 -5.54
N LYS A 47 -24.55 2.91 -5.92
CA LYS A 47 -23.64 2.24 -5.00
C LYS A 47 -22.34 3.03 -4.95
N MET A 48 -21.86 3.36 -3.77
CA MET A 48 -20.61 4.10 -3.56
C MET A 48 -19.68 3.30 -2.66
N LEU A 49 -18.39 3.49 -2.90
CA LEU A 49 -17.37 3.02 -1.99
C LEU A 49 -17.13 4.08 -0.91
N GLY A 50 -17.08 3.64 0.33
CA GLY A 50 -16.73 4.46 1.49
C GLY A 50 -15.61 3.82 2.29
N VAL A 51 -15.07 4.56 3.24
CA VAL A 51 -14.12 4.08 4.24
C VAL A 51 -14.74 4.24 5.62
N ILE A 52 -14.76 3.17 6.40
CA ILE A 52 -15.21 3.19 7.79
C ILE A 52 -14.19 3.98 8.59
N VAL A 53 -14.64 5.05 9.24
CA VAL A 53 -13.79 5.90 10.08
C VAL A 53 -13.95 5.59 11.55
N GLU A 54 -15.15 5.15 11.94
CA GLU A 54 -15.49 4.86 13.34
C GLU A 54 -16.57 3.78 13.39
N VAL A 55 -16.47 2.93 14.41
CA VAL A 55 -17.51 1.97 14.79
C VAL A 55 -18.04 2.40 16.15
N THR A 56 -19.33 2.67 16.23
CA THR A 56 -19.99 3.26 17.41
C THR A 56 -21.35 2.60 17.66
N ASN A 57 -21.99 2.95 18.75
CA ASN A 57 -23.39 2.60 19.04
C ASN A 57 -24.33 3.82 19.03
N LYS A 58 -23.84 4.98 18.55
CA LYS A 58 -24.57 6.23 18.54
C LYS A 58 -24.73 6.75 17.12
N SER A 59 -25.93 7.23 16.80
CA SER A 59 -26.24 7.96 15.57
C SER A 59 -27.13 9.15 15.89
N ASP A 60 -26.98 10.23 15.13
CA ASP A 60 -27.87 11.39 15.20
C ASP A 60 -29.22 11.11 14.46
N MET A 61 -29.27 10.02 13.70
CA MET A 61 -30.47 9.57 13.00
C MET A 61 -31.12 8.38 13.71
N PRO A 62 -32.44 8.24 13.64
CA PRO A 62 -33.11 7.01 14.08
C PRO A 62 -32.54 5.79 13.36
N ILE A 63 -32.27 4.74 14.11
CA ILE A 63 -31.58 3.53 13.59
C ILE A 63 -32.39 2.86 12.47
N GLU A 64 -33.69 2.92 12.54
CA GLU A 64 -34.61 2.35 11.54
C GLU A 64 -34.52 3.06 10.17
N LYS A 65 -33.93 4.26 10.14
CA LYS A 65 -33.72 5.04 8.93
C LYS A 65 -32.33 4.86 8.33
N LEU A 66 -31.43 4.17 9.06
CA LEU A 66 -30.08 3.93 8.58
C LEU A 66 -30.09 2.84 7.48
N ALA A 67 -29.41 3.12 6.38
CA ALA A 67 -29.19 2.13 5.36
C ALA A 67 -28.11 1.12 5.80
N THR A 68 -28.21 -0.09 5.27
CA THR A 68 -27.24 -1.16 5.55
C THR A 68 -26.13 -1.18 4.51
N VAL A 69 -24.90 -1.44 4.93
CA VAL A 69 -23.73 -1.69 4.07
C VAL A 69 -24.03 -2.88 3.15
N ILE A 70 -23.69 -2.78 1.88
CA ILE A 70 -23.89 -3.85 0.88
C ILE A 70 -22.86 -4.97 1.07
N GLY A 71 -21.60 -4.60 1.42
CA GLY A 71 -20.53 -5.55 1.65
C GLY A 71 -19.18 -4.88 1.82
N TYR A 72 -18.17 -5.70 2.10
CA TYR A 72 -16.79 -5.30 2.35
C TYR A 72 -15.88 -5.88 1.25
N PRO A 73 -15.45 -5.06 0.28
CA PRO A 73 -14.78 -5.56 -0.93
C PRO A 73 -13.40 -6.21 -0.66
N ASP A 74 -12.78 -5.93 0.47
CA ASP A 74 -11.45 -6.42 0.83
C ASP A 74 -11.49 -7.55 1.88
N GLU A 75 -12.63 -8.20 2.08
CA GLU A 75 -12.79 -9.35 2.99
C GLU A 75 -12.28 -9.09 4.43
N GLY A 76 -12.34 -7.85 4.88
CA GLY A 76 -11.90 -7.44 6.22
C GLY A 76 -10.48 -6.86 6.30
N GLN A 77 -9.77 -6.75 5.20
CA GLN A 77 -8.47 -6.09 5.17
C GLN A 77 -8.60 -4.57 5.38
N LEU A 78 -7.66 -4.01 6.15
CA LEU A 78 -7.56 -2.58 6.36
C LEU A 78 -6.81 -1.92 5.20
N VAL A 79 -7.34 -0.82 4.67
CA VAL A 79 -6.66 0.02 3.67
C VAL A 79 -6.01 1.25 4.31
N LEU A 80 -6.40 1.59 5.55
CA LEU A 80 -5.82 2.65 6.37
C LEU A 80 -5.60 2.14 7.79
N SER A 81 -4.45 2.43 8.38
CA SER A 81 -4.17 2.16 9.79
C SER A 81 -4.85 3.20 10.70
N ASP A 82 -4.89 2.93 12.01
CA ASP A 82 -5.44 3.85 13.00
C ASP A 82 -4.68 5.18 13.02
N GLU A 83 -3.34 5.15 12.93
CA GLU A 83 -2.51 6.37 12.86
C GLU A 83 -2.82 7.19 11.61
N SER A 84 -3.02 6.53 10.46
CA SER A 84 -3.43 7.20 9.23
C SER A 84 -4.79 7.86 9.39
N LEU A 85 -5.75 7.18 10.01
CA LEU A 85 -7.08 7.73 10.27
C LEU A 85 -7.02 8.92 11.23
N GLU A 86 -6.17 8.89 12.25
CA GLU A 86 -5.98 10.03 13.19
C GLU A 86 -5.42 11.24 12.45
N LEU A 87 -4.40 11.05 11.62
CA LEU A 87 -3.85 12.12 10.78
C LEU A 87 -4.93 12.71 9.86
N LEU A 88 -5.72 11.88 9.18
CA LEU A 88 -6.78 12.33 8.30
C LEU A 88 -7.88 13.06 9.06
N ARG A 89 -8.25 12.61 10.27
CA ARG A 89 -9.19 13.31 11.16
C ARG A 89 -8.67 14.71 11.52
N TRP A 90 -7.40 14.81 11.84
CA TRP A 90 -6.78 16.11 12.07
C TRP A 90 -6.83 16.98 10.80
N CYS A 91 -6.48 16.46 9.64
CA CYS A 91 -6.49 17.19 8.37
C CYS A 91 -7.85 17.80 8.06
N TRP A 92 -8.93 17.02 8.05
CA TRP A 92 -10.24 17.60 7.70
C TRP A 92 -10.79 18.57 8.75
N ARG A 93 -10.41 18.41 10.03
CA ARG A 93 -10.79 19.35 11.10
C ARG A 93 -10.02 20.66 10.98
N TYR A 94 -8.72 20.57 10.80
CA TYR A 94 -7.82 21.73 10.71
C TYR A 94 -8.09 22.56 9.45
N TYR A 95 -8.12 21.93 8.29
CA TYR A 95 -8.36 22.60 7.01
C TYR A 95 -9.84 22.82 6.69
N LYS A 96 -10.75 22.40 7.56
CA LYS A 96 -12.22 22.52 7.34
C LYS A 96 -12.68 21.90 6.01
N HIS A 97 -12.04 20.81 5.61
CA HIS A 97 -12.33 20.11 4.36
C HIS A 97 -13.37 18.99 4.56
N ALA A 98 -13.96 18.51 3.45
CA ALA A 98 -14.88 17.38 3.47
C ALA A 98 -14.13 16.08 3.86
N PRO A 99 -14.55 15.34 4.91
CA PRO A 99 -13.86 14.14 5.38
C PRO A 99 -13.65 13.10 4.27
N GLY A 100 -14.67 12.89 3.42
CA GLY A 100 -14.60 11.92 2.34
C GLY A 100 -13.54 12.25 1.30
N GLU A 101 -13.40 13.49 0.91
CA GLU A 101 -12.37 13.92 -0.04
C GLU A 101 -10.98 13.75 0.54
N VAL A 102 -10.77 14.10 1.83
CA VAL A 102 -9.49 13.91 2.52
C VAL A 102 -9.12 12.44 2.58
N VAL A 103 -10.04 11.58 3.01
CA VAL A 103 -9.80 10.13 3.12
C VAL A 103 -9.52 9.50 1.77
N PHE A 104 -10.31 9.83 0.75
CA PHE A 104 -10.11 9.25 -0.58
C PHE A 104 -8.85 9.75 -1.27
N ASN A 105 -8.39 10.98 -0.99
CA ASN A 105 -7.10 11.47 -1.50
C ASN A 105 -5.91 10.74 -0.90
N ALA A 106 -6.02 10.24 0.32
CA ALA A 106 -4.99 9.41 0.95
C ALA A 106 -4.92 7.98 0.39
N LEU A 107 -6.00 7.48 -0.23
CA LEU A 107 -5.98 6.15 -0.83
C LEU A 107 -5.23 6.14 -2.18
N PRO A 108 -4.50 5.06 -2.49
CA PRO A 108 -4.00 4.82 -3.84
C PRO A 108 -5.15 4.85 -4.87
N PRO A 109 -4.92 5.37 -6.09
CA PRO A 109 -5.98 5.51 -7.10
C PRO A 109 -6.74 4.20 -7.40
N LEU A 110 -6.05 3.07 -7.33
CA LEU A 110 -6.65 1.74 -7.54
C LEU A 110 -7.73 1.43 -6.48
N LEU A 111 -7.51 1.83 -5.23
CA LEU A 111 -8.41 1.56 -4.11
C LEU A 111 -9.58 2.55 -4.01
N ARG A 112 -9.59 3.61 -4.82
CA ARG A 112 -10.68 4.60 -4.86
C ARG A 112 -11.92 4.13 -5.64
N LYS A 113 -11.82 2.99 -6.34
CA LYS A 113 -12.88 2.47 -7.21
C LYS A 113 -13.47 1.18 -6.65
N PRO A 114 -14.79 0.96 -6.82
CA PRO A 114 -15.37 -0.36 -6.58
C PRO A 114 -14.68 -1.40 -7.48
N GLY A 115 -14.31 -2.54 -6.91
CA GLY A 115 -13.57 -3.59 -7.62
C GLY A 115 -12.04 -3.39 -7.71
N GLY A 116 -11.51 -2.24 -7.27
CA GLY A 116 -10.07 -2.12 -7.04
C GLY A 116 -9.68 -2.95 -5.83
N THR A 117 -8.65 -3.77 -5.96
CA THR A 117 -8.15 -4.64 -4.88
C THR A 117 -6.78 -4.16 -4.41
N ILE A 118 -6.44 -4.47 -3.17
CA ILE A 118 -5.09 -4.29 -2.67
C ILE A 118 -4.17 -5.17 -3.54
N PRO A 119 -3.17 -4.59 -4.22
CA PRO A 119 -2.27 -5.40 -5.03
C PRO A 119 -1.55 -6.40 -4.12
N PRO A 120 -1.42 -7.67 -4.54
CA PRO A 120 -0.65 -8.63 -3.78
C PRO A 120 0.81 -8.14 -3.64
N PRO A 121 1.52 -8.57 -2.59
CA PRO A 121 2.92 -8.23 -2.43
C PRO A 121 3.71 -8.63 -3.70
N PRO A 122 4.74 -7.87 -4.06
CA PRO A 122 5.54 -8.20 -5.23
C PRO A 122 6.19 -9.57 -5.01
N VAL A 123 6.00 -10.46 -5.98
CA VAL A 123 6.55 -11.81 -5.92
C VAL A 123 7.63 -12.01 -6.97
N GLN A 124 8.52 -12.94 -6.68
CA GLN A 124 9.52 -13.48 -7.60
C GLN A 124 9.37 -15.00 -7.70
N TYR A 125 9.86 -15.53 -8.78
CA TYR A 125 9.81 -16.96 -9.09
C TYR A 125 11.23 -17.50 -9.10
N ARG A 126 11.47 -18.57 -8.34
CA ARG A 126 12.77 -19.23 -8.26
C ARG A 126 12.67 -20.67 -8.75
N LEU A 127 13.71 -21.13 -9.42
CA LEU A 127 13.87 -22.51 -9.84
C LEU A 127 14.09 -23.40 -8.61
N THR A 128 13.45 -24.56 -8.58
CA THR A 128 13.67 -25.61 -7.59
C THR A 128 14.73 -26.61 -8.05
N ALA A 129 15.20 -27.49 -7.17
CA ALA A 129 16.09 -28.59 -7.55
C ALA A 129 15.48 -29.49 -8.63
N ALA A 130 14.18 -29.80 -8.53
CA ALA A 130 13.46 -30.56 -9.54
C ALA A 130 13.39 -29.83 -10.89
N GLY A 131 13.28 -28.47 -10.87
CA GLY A 131 13.35 -27.65 -12.05
C GLY A 131 14.74 -27.65 -12.71
N GLU A 132 15.80 -27.69 -11.93
CA GLU A 132 17.17 -27.80 -12.41
C GLU A 132 17.44 -29.17 -13.07
N GLU A 133 17.01 -30.27 -12.46
CA GLU A 133 17.07 -31.60 -13.04
C GLU A 133 16.30 -31.68 -14.35
N ARG A 134 15.14 -31.01 -14.43
CA ARG A 134 14.34 -30.94 -15.67
C ARG A 134 15.07 -30.19 -16.77
N LEU A 135 15.87 -29.16 -16.47
CA LEU A 135 16.71 -28.44 -17.44
C LEU A 135 17.82 -29.30 -18.02
N GLN A 136 18.36 -30.25 -17.22
CA GLN A 136 19.41 -31.19 -17.67
C GLN A 136 18.85 -32.34 -18.54
N SER A 137 17.55 -32.56 -18.51
CA SER A 137 16.89 -33.58 -19.31
C SER A 137 16.71 -33.12 -20.76
N PRO A 138 16.61 -34.07 -21.76
CA PRO A 138 16.42 -33.69 -23.14
C PRO A 138 15.27 -32.72 -23.35
N PRO A 139 15.40 -31.74 -24.26
CA PRO A 139 14.38 -30.73 -24.47
C PRO A 139 13.06 -31.38 -24.90
N GLY A 140 12.03 -31.25 -24.05
CA GLY A 140 10.67 -31.62 -24.37
C GLY A 140 10.05 -30.67 -25.41
N ARG A 141 8.89 -31.05 -25.95
CA ARG A 141 8.15 -30.29 -26.99
C ARG A 141 7.77 -28.84 -26.66
N ILE A 142 8.03 -28.34 -25.46
CA ILE A 142 7.51 -27.05 -25.00
C ILE A 142 8.64 -26.03 -24.80
N LYS A 143 9.05 -25.39 -25.91
CA LYS A 143 10.10 -24.35 -25.93
C LYS A 143 9.89 -23.21 -24.93
N ALA A 144 8.64 -22.79 -24.71
CA ALA A 144 8.34 -21.68 -23.78
C ALA A 144 8.60 -22.03 -22.30
N GLN A 145 8.38 -23.28 -21.87
CA GLN A 145 8.70 -23.73 -20.52
C GLN A 145 10.20 -23.74 -20.29
N MET A 146 10.95 -24.31 -21.22
CA MET A 146 12.41 -24.38 -21.13
C MET A 146 13.04 -22.98 -21.08
N GLY A 147 12.57 -22.05 -21.92
CA GLY A 147 13.07 -20.68 -21.91
C GLY A 147 12.82 -19.94 -20.59
N MET A 148 11.71 -20.22 -19.91
CA MET A 148 11.45 -19.65 -18.59
C MET A 148 12.35 -20.26 -17.51
N LEU A 149 12.52 -21.58 -17.49
CA LEU A 149 13.42 -22.25 -16.54
C LEU A 149 14.88 -21.80 -16.74
N GLU A 150 15.32 -21.60 -18.00
CA GLU A 150 16.67 -21.09 -18.28
C GLU A 150 16.93 -19.68 -17.75
N VAL A 151 15.94 -18.80 -17.84
CA VAL A 151 16.07 -17.44 -17.28
C VAL A 151 16.14 -17.51 -15.75
N MET A 152 15.36 -18.41 -15.12
CA MET A 152 15.36 -18.61 -13.66
C MET A 152 16.63 -19.28 -13.14
N ARG A 153 17.38 -20.01 -14.00
CA ARG A 153 18.66 -20.60 -13.62
C ARG A 153 19.70 -19.56 -13.23
N LYS A 154 19.56 -18.34 -13.75
CA LYS A 154 20.46 -17.20 -13.41
C LYS A 154 20.09 -16.51 -12.08
N GLY A 155 18.99 -16.91 -11.47
CA GLY A 155 18.48 -16.33 -10.22
C GLY A 155 16.96 -16.11 -10.25
N PRO A 156 16.38 -15.65 -9.12
CA PRO A 156 14.96 -15.35 -9.04
C PRO A 156 14.52 -14.29 -10.05
N VAL A 157 13.37 -14.49 -10.67
CA VAL A 157 12.84 -13.59 -11.71
C VAL A 157 11.47 -13.06 -11.37
N THR A 158 11.17 -11.85 -11.82
CA THR A 158 9.87 -11.20 -11.66
C THR A 158 8.91 -11.52 -12.78
N GLY A 159 7.61 -11.28 -12.56
CA GLY A 159 6.61 -11.43 -13.62
C GLY A 159 6.86 -10.53 -14.83
N SER A 160 7.50 -9.38 -14.69
CA SER A 160 7.88 -8.50 -15.80
C SER A 160 8.97 -9.13 -16.69
N GLN A 161 9.97 -9.75 -16.07
CA GLN A 161 11.02 -10.48 -16.80
C GLN A 161 10.44 -11.72 -17.53
N LEU A 162 9.53 -12.46 -16.89
CA LEU A 162 8.85 -13.59 -17.53
C LEU A 162 7.96 -13.16 -18.70
N ARG A 163 7.34 -11.99 -18.60
CA ARG A 163 6.55 -11.41 -19.68
C ARG A 163 7.41 -11.10 -20.92
N ALA A 164 8.66 -10.69 -20.72
CA ALA A 164 9.61 -10.46 -21.81
C ALA A 164 9.98 -11.78 -22.54
N VAL A 165 9.99 -12.91 -21.83
CA VAL A 165 10.25 -14.24 -22.42
C VAL A 165 9.04 -14.74 -23.20
N SER A 166 7.82 -14.56 -22.69
CA SER A 166 6.59 -14.99 -23.34
C SER A 166 5.37 -14.17 -22.89
N PRO A 167 4.55 -13.64 -23.80
CA PRO A 167 3.30 -12.97 -23.48
C PRO A 167 2.32 -13.85 -22.66
N SER A 168 2.36 -15.16 -22.87
CA SER A 168 1.52 -16.15 -22.18
C SER A 168 2.14 -16.71 -20.89
N TRP A 169 3.13 -16.04 -20.31
CA TRP A 169 3.92 -16.48 -19.16
C TRP A 169 3.07 -16.94 -17.97
N ARG A 170 1.93 -16.29 -17.70
CA ARG A 170 1.05 -16.66 -16.56
C ARG A 170 0.52 -18.09 -16.67
N LYS A 171 0.15 -18.52 -17.89
CA LYS A 171 -0.34 -19.87 -18.12
C LYS A 171 0.79 -20.91 -17.99
N THR A 172 1.98 -20.53 -18.44
CA THR A 172 3.16 -21.38 -18.36
C THR A 172 3.65 -21.52 -16.92
N ILE A 173 3.76 -20.40 -16.18
CA ILE A 173 4.24 -20.42 -14.80
C ILE A 173 3.31 -21.21 -13.88
N LYS A 174 1.98 -21.14 -14.10
CA LYS A 174 1.03 -21.95 -13.34
C LYS A 174 1.34 -23.45 -13.47
N ARG A 175 1.65 -23.93 -14.68
CA ARG A 175 2.02 -25.33 -14.91
C ARG A 175 3.35 -25.69 -14.27
N LEU A 176 4.34 -24.78 -14.27
CA LEU A 176 5.63 -25.01 -13.65
C LEU A 176 5.51 -25.10 -12.12
N LEU A 177 4.60 -24.32 -11.53
CA LEU A 177 4.26 -24.40 -10.11
C LEU A 177 3.54 -25.71 -9.76
N GLU A 178 2.59 -26.16 -10.61
CA GLU A 178 1.87 -27.44 -10.44
C GLU A 178 2.81 -28.65 -10.54
N GLN A 179 3.98 -28.51 -11.16
CA GLN A 179 5.01 -29.54 -11.32
C GLN A 179 6.15 -29.40 -10.30
N ASP A 180 6.05 -28.49 -9.35
CA ASP A 180 7.07 -28.16 -8.35
C ASP A 180 8.46 -27.81 -8.95
N TRP A 181 8.51 -27.38 -10.21
CA TRP A 181 9.76 -26.95 -10.84
C TRP A 181 10.13 -25.51 -10.51
N VAL A 182 9.18 -24.74 -10.03
CA VAL A 182 9.31 -23.33 -9.65
C VAL A 182 8.58 -23.10 -8.33
N VAL A 183 9.11 -22.21 -7.50
CA VAL A 183 8.47 -21.73 -6.27
C VAL A 183 8.25 -20.23 -6.35
N VAL A 184 7.16 -19.76 -5.70
CA VAL A 184 6.88 -18.34 -5.51
C VAL A 184 7.48 -17.88 -4.19
N GLU A 185 8.22 -16.79 -4.21
CA GLU A 185 8.77 -16.14 -3.02
C GLU A 185 8.33 -14.67 -2.99
N GLU A 186 8.14 -14.11 -1.81
CA GLU A 186 8.00 -12.66 -1.69
C GLU A 186 9.30 -12.01 -2.15
N ARG A 187 9.16 -11.02 -3.04
CA ARG A 187 10.31 -10.25 -3.48
C ARG A 187 10.77 -9.37 -2.32
N GLN A 188 11.87 -9.75 -1.69
CA GLN A 188 12.58 -8.82 -0.83
C GLN A 188 13.02 -7.63 -1.70
N ALA A 189 12.75 -6.41 -1.22
CA ALA A 189 13.25 -5.22 -1.88
C ALA A 189 14.79 -5.35 -1.92
N THR A 190 15.33 -5.64 -3.10
CA THR A 190 16.77 -5.56 -3.33
C THR A 190 17.13 -4.09 -3.12
N GLN A 191 17.77 -3.78 -2.01
CA GLN A 191 18.38 -2.47 -1.85
C GLN A 191 19.44 -2.37 -2.96
N PRO A 192 19.37 -1.33 -3.81
CA PRO A 192 20.46 -1.08 -4.75
C PRO A 192 21.74 -0.90 -3.94
N GLU A 193 22.85 -1.47 -4.43
CA GLU A 193 24.14 -1.21 -3.78
C GLU A 193 24.38 0.30 -3.73
N PRO A 194 24.71 0.84 -2.55
CA PRO A 194 24.95 2.27 -2.42
C PRO A 194 26.10 2.66 -3.33
N SER A 195 25.85 3.52 -4.31
CA SER A 195 26.92 4.13 -5.07
C SER A 195 27.44 5.31 -4.27
N ALA A 196 28.77 5.42 -4.12
CA ALA A 196 29.37 6.56 -3.44
C ALA A 196 28.99 7.85 -4.18
N GLY A 197 28.25 8.71 -3.50
CA GLY A 197 27.90 10.05 -3.99
C GLY A 197 29.12 11.00 -4.02
N PRO A 198 28.97 12.21 -4.57
CA PRO A 198 30.00 13.22 -4.55
C PRO A 198 30.33 13.59 -3.10
N LYS A 199 31.61 13.97 -2.88
CA LYS A 199 32.04 14.42 -1.56
C LYS A 199 31.40 15.76 -1.20
N LEU A 200 30.84 15.83 -0.01
CA LEU A 200 30.25 17.07 0.52
C LEU A 200 31.32 18.14 0.68
N ILE A 201 31.00 19.36 0.31
CA ILE A 201 31.76 20.55 0.70
C ILE A 201 31.53 20.87 2.19
N ASP A 202 32.36 21.70 2.79
CA ASP A 202 32.33 21.94 4.24
C ASP A 202 31.01 22.53 4.74
N GLU A 203 30.37 23.40 3.96
CA GLU A 203 29.05 23.96 4.28
C GLU A 203 27.94 22.89 4.29
N GLN A 204 27.95 22.01 3.28
CA GLN A 204 27.00 20.89 3.21
C GLN A 204 27.23 19.90 4.35
N ARG A 205 28.48 19.60 4.68
CA ARG A 205 28.83 18.74 5.82
C ARG A 205 28.35 19.33 7.13
N THR A 206 28.54 20.62 7.34
CA THR A 206 28.03 21.33 8.52
C THR A 206 26.51 21.21 8.63
N ALA A 207 25.79 21.37 7.52
CA ALA A 207 24.34 21.23 7.50
C ALA A 207 23.89 19.79 7.82
N VAL A 208 24.53 18.79 7.21
CA VAL A 208 24.25 17.36 7.48
C VAL A 208 24.50 17.02 8.95
N ASP A 209 25.58 17.52 9.54
CA ASP A 209 25.91 17.23 10.94
C ASP A 209 24.98 17.97 11.92
N ALA A 210 24.57 19.19 11.59
CA ALA A 210 23.62 19.95 12.41
C ALA A 210 22.25 19.27 12.44
N ILE A 211 21.71 18.88 11.28
CA ILE A 211 20.42 18.19 11.17
C ILE A 211 20.53 16.77 11.75
N GLY A 212 21.64 16.06 11.47
CA GLY A 212 21.86 14.70 11.93
C GLY A 212 21.82 14.54 13.46
N LYS A 213 22.22 15.57 14.22
CA LYS A 213 22.17 15.58 15.69
C LYS A 213 20.73 15.59 16.25
N THR A 214 19.77 15.96 15.45
CA THR A 214 18.36 16.10 15.84
C THR A 214 17.47 14.95 15.36
N LEU A 215 18.05 13.97 14.66
CA LEU A 215 17.34 12.77 14.24
C LEU A 215 16.85 11.97 15.46
N GLY A 216 15.64 11.41 15.37
CA GLY A 216 14.99 10.68 16.47
C GLY A 216 13.99 11.49 17.27
N GLY A 217 13.86 12.80 16.99
CA GLY A 217 12.84 13.68 17.56
C GLY A 217 12.20 14.56 16.48
N PHE A 218 11.12 15.26 16.85
CA PHE A 218 10.49 16.22 15.94
C PHE A 218 11.28 17.54 15.93
N HIS A 219 11.88 17.85 14.79
CA HIS A 219 12.59 19.12 14.55
C HIS A 219 12.26 19.64 13.15
N CYS A 220 12.16 20.96 13.02
CA CYS A 220 11.97 21.63 11.75
C CYS A 220 13.25 22.39 11.39
N HIS A 221 13.81 22.09 10.22
CA HIS A 221 15.01 22.76 9.71
C HIS A 221 14.70 23.45 8.40
N LEU A 222 15.23 24.65 8.20
CA LEU A 222 15.23 25.35 6.93
C LEU A 222 16.64 25.27 6.35
N LEU A 223 16.78 24.57 5.20
CA LEU A 223 18.02 24.56 4.42
C LEU A 223 17.91 25.61 3.33
N ASP A 224 18.49 26.78 3.58
CA ASP A 224 18.56 27.87 2.61
C ASP A 224 19.78 27.74 1.70
N GLY A 225 19.63 28.13 0.44
CA GLY A 225 20.70 28.11 -0.55
C GLY A 225 20.18 28.34 -1.97
N ILE A 226 21.02 28.91 -2.81
CA ILE A 226 20.71 29.18 -4.22
C ILE A 226 20.50 27.88 -5.01
N THR A 227 19.88 27.97 -6.18
CA THR A 227 19.75 26.85 -7.10
C THR A 227 21.15 26.35 -7.51
N GLY A 228 21.37 25.03 -7.45
CA GLY A 228 22.67 24.43 -7.75
C GLY A 228 23.67 24.39 -6.59
N SER A 229 23.32 24.88 -5.37
CA SER A 229 24.18 24.78 -4.18
C SER A 229 24.36 23.36 -3.62
N GLY A 230 23.71 22.37 -4.23
CA GLY A 230 23.83 20.98 -3.79
C GLY A 230 22.97 20.63 -2.58
N LYS A 231 21.86 21.33 -2.34
CA LYS A 231 20.88 20.95 -1.28
C LYS A 231 20.45 19.49 -1.37
N THR A 232 20.33 18.97 -2.59
CA THR A 232 19.98 17.56 -2.82
C THR A 232 20.97 16.60 -2.19
N GLU A 233 22.28 16.91 -2.25
CA GLU A 233 23.32 16.08 -1.61
C GLU A 233 23.15 16.04 -0.10
N VAL A 234 22.79 17.17 0.52
CA VAL A 234 22.49 17.23 1.96
C VAL A 234 21.32 16.30 2.30
N TYR A 235 20.23 16.34 1.50
CA TYR A 235 19.10 15.44 1.71
C TYR A 235 19.48 13.98 1.52
N LEU A 236 20.23 13.63 0.47
CA LEU A 236 20.64 12.26 0.20
C LEU A 236 21.50 11.67 1.33
N HIS A 237 22.44 12.42 1.86
CA HIS A 237 23.25 11.97 3.01
C HIS A 237 22.45 11.81 4.30
N LEU A 238 21.42 12.66 4.52
CA LEU A 238 20.51 12.49 5.67
C LEU A 238 19.63 11.27 5.48
N LEU A 239 19.13 11.02 4.27
CA LEU A 239 18.33 9.83 3.94
C LEU A 239 19.15 8.56 4.16
N GLU A 240 20.40 8.52 3.72
CA GLU A 240 21.31 7.40 3.93
C GLU A 240 21.44 7.06 5.42
N ARG A 241 21.73 8.05 6.28
CA ARG A 241 21.81 7.87 7.74
C ARG A 241 20.52 7.31 8.35
N ILE A 242 19.34 7.78 7.88
CA ILE A 242 18.04 7.30 8.37
C ILE A 242 17.80 5.83 7.95
N LEU A 243 18.12 5.51 6.71
CA LEU A 243 17.94 4.14 6.17
C LEU A 243 18.91 3.14 6.83
N GLU A 244 20.16 3.53 7.09
CA GLU A 244 21.13 2.71 7.84
C GLU A 244 20.66 2.38 9.26
N GLN A 245 19.89 3.28 9.88
CA GLN A 245 19.26 3.06 11.19
C GLN A 245 17.95 2.25 11.11
N GLY A 246 17.57 1.75 9.93
CA GLY A 246 16.31 1.03 9.70
C GLY A 246 15.07 1.92 9.68
N GLY A 247 15.26 3.25 9.59
CA GLY A 247 14.19 4.22 9.49
C GLY A 247 13.59 4.34 8.09
N GLN A 248 12.58 5.18 7.96
CA GLN A 248 11.94 5.53 6.69
C GLN A 248 12.04 7.03 6.47
N ALA A 249 12.10 7.44 5.21
CA ALA A 249 12.14 8.85 4.84
C ALA A 249 11.16 9.13 3.70
N LEU A 250 10.55 10.32 3.74
CA LEU A 250 9.66 10.82 2.68
C LEU A 250 10.25 12.09 2.10
N LEU A 251 10.62 12.05 0.82
CA LEU A 251 11.10 13.21 0.07
C LEU A 251 10.00 13.70 -0.89
N LEU A 252 9.53 14.92 -0.68
CA LEU A 252 8.58 15.59 -1.57
C LEU A 252 9.37 16.52 -2.51
N VAL A 253 9.27 16.27 -3.79
CA VAL A 253 9.91 17.06 -4.85
C VAL A 253 8.85 17.61 -5.80
N PRO A 254 9.05 18.81 -6.39
CA PRO A 254 8.12 19.38 -7.36
C PRO A 254 8.02 18.55 -8.64
#